data_200c69a46c388940f0873786e479230f
#
_entry.id   200c69a46c388940f0873786e479230f
#
_cell.length_a   1.000
_cell.length_b   1.000
_cell.length_c   1.000
_cell.angle_alpha   90.00
_cell.angle_beta   90.00
_cell.angle_gamma   90.00
#
_symmetry.space_group_name_H-M   'P 1'
#
loop_
_entity.id
_entity.type
_entity.pdbx_description
1 polymer ?
#
loop_
_entity_poly.entity_id
_entity_poly.type
_entity_poly.pdbx_seq_one_letter_code
_entity_poly.pdbx_strand_id
1 'polypeptide(L)'
;MRLVALTGLLIFGLLSAQCVNAASMYAGEAKAAAVCSQCHGIRMPSADAPFPPLAGRDMNYLKTALKQYRDKTRKSDIMNAIAGSLSDDDISNVAMYYAKITP
;
A
#
# COMPACT_ATOMS: atom_id res chain seq x y z
N MET A 1 -40.75 -6.71 23.10
CA MET A 1 -40.08 -5.41 23.00
C MET A 1 -38.59 -5.44 23.33
N ARG A 2 -38.15 -6.39 24.15
CA ARG A 2 -36.73 -6.47 24.56
C ARG A 2 -35.82 -7.18 23.55
N LEU A 3 -36.39 -7.90 22.55
CA LEU A 3 -35.64 -8.68 21.56
C LEU A 3 -35.17 -7.85 20.34
N VAL A 4 -35.77 -6.68 20.10
CA VAL A 4 -35.49 -5.86 18.93
C VAL A 4 -34.17 -5.05 19.11
N ALA A 5 -33.77 -4.76 20.34
CA ALA A 5 -32.56 -3.98 20.64
C ALA A 5 -31.25 -4.77 20.46
N LEU A 6 -31.31 -6.11 20.53
CA LEU A 6 -30.13 -6.98 20.39
C LEU A 6 -29.72 -7.23 18.94
N THR A 7 -30.67 -7.12 17.99
CA THR A 7 -30.41 -7.36 16.57
C THR A 7 -29.72 -6.18 15.90
N GLY A 8 -29.87 -4.95 16.41
CA GLY A 8 -29.23 -3.77 15.87
C GLY A 8 -27.71 -3.67 16.12
N LEU A 9 -27.25 -4.28 17.22
CA LEU A 9 -25.82 -4.27 17.59
C LEU A 9 -24.95 -5.16 16.71
N LEU A 10 -25.50 -6.27 16.21
CA LEU A 10 -24.78 -7.22 15.34
C LEU A 10 -24.55 -6.67 13.91
N ILE A 11 -25.48 -5.86 13.40
CA ILE A 11 -25.38 -5.24 12.07
C ILE A 11 -24.32 -4.14 12.06
N PHE A 12 -24.13 -3.45 13.17
CA PHE A 12 -23.15 -2.37 13.29
C PHE A 12 -21.70 -2.88 13.27
N GLY A 13 -21.44 -4.08 13.83
CA GLY A 13 -20.11 -4.69 13.84
C GLY A 13 -19.63 -5.14 12.46
N LEU A 14 -20.55 -5.56 11.58
CA LEU A 14 -20.21 -6.00 10.22
C LEU A 14 -19.84 -4.85 9.29
N LEU A 15 -20.43 -3.67 9.47
CA LEU A 15 -20.13 -2.47 8.70
C LEU A 15 -18.72 -1.91 9.00
N SER A 16 -18.26 -2.06 10.25
CA SER A 16 -16.94 -1.58 10.67
C SER A 16 -15.80 -2.34 10.00
N ALA A 17 -15.96 -3.65 9.77
CA ALA A 17 -14.94 -4.48 9.14
C ALA A 17 -14.72 -4.12 7.65
N GLN A 18 -15.76 -3.70 6.93
CA GLN A 18 -15.66 -3.29 5.54
C GLN A 18 -14.96 -1.94 5.37
N CYS A 19 -15.12 -1.02 6.31
CA CYS A 19 -14.47 0.28 6.28
C CYS A 19 -12.95 0.18 6.43
N VAL A 20 -12.43 -0.79 7.18
CA VAL A 20 -10.99 -0.97 7.39
C VAL A 20 -10.28 -1.32 6.08
N ASN A 21 -10.85 -2.24 5.27
CA ASN A 21 -10.27 -2.63 3.98
C ASN A 21 -10.25 -1.47 2.98
N ALA A 22 -11.32 -0.69 2.91
CA ALA A 22 -11.40 0.48 2.05
C ALA A 22 -10.36 1.54 2.43
N ALA A 23 -10.16 1.79 3.73
CA ALA A 23 -9.19 2.75 4.22
C ALA A 23 -7.76 2.38 3.81
N SER A 24 -7.39 1.10 3.84
CA SER A 24 -6.05 0.63 3.45
C SER A 24 -5.76 0.87 1.97
N MET A 25 -6.73 0.70 1.09
CA MET A 25 -6.58 0.98 -0.33
C MET A 25 -6.39 2.47 -0.59
N TYR A 26 -7.19 3.33 0.04
CA TYR A 26 -7.06 4.77 -0.08
C TYR A 26 -5.73 5.28 0.48
N ALA A 27 -5.31 4.74 1.62
CA ALA A 27 -4.03 5.11 2.21
C ALA A 27 -2.86 4.72 1.30
N GLY A 28 -2.93 3.56 0.68
CA GLY A 28 -1.93 3.10 -0.29
C GLY A 28 -1.87 3.99 -1.52
N GLU A 29 -3.01 4.33 -2.08
CA GLU A 29 -3.11 5.25 -3.22
C GLU A 29 -2.51 6.62 -2.90
N ALA A 30 -2.87 7.19 -1.77
CA ALA A 30 -2.39 8.49 -1.35
C ALA A 30 -0.87 8.50 -1.16
N LYS A 31 -0.33 7.49 -0.51
CA LYS A 31 1.12 7.38 -0.28
C LYS A 31 1.86 7.14 -1.60
N ALA A 32 1.34 6.28 -2.46
CA ALA A 32 1.94 6.01 -3.76
C ALA A 32 1.99 7.28 -4.63
N ALA A 33 0.90 8.05 -4.66
CA ALA A 33 0.84 9.30 -5.42
C ALA A 33 1.82 10.35 -4.87
N ALA A 34 1.94 10.45 -3.55
CA ALA A 34 2.78 11.46 -2.91
C ALA A 34 4.28 11.14 -3.00
N VAL A 35 4.65 9.87 -2.92
CA VAL A 35 6.05 9.45 -2.74
C VAL A 35 6.57 8.63 -3.91
N CYS A 36 5.91 7.54 -4.25
CA CYS A 36 6.43 6.53 -5.17
C CYS A 36 6.32 6.96 -6.63
N SER A 37 5.21 7.60 -6.99
CA SER A 37 4.89 7.89 -8.38
C SER A 37 5.82 8.89 -9.04
N GLN A 38 6.51 9.71 -8.27
CA GLN A 38 7.43 10.71 -8.81
C GLN A 38 8.56 10.07 -9.61
N CYS A 39 8.99 8.86 -9.22
CA CYS A 39 10.03 8.13 -9.94
C CYS A 39 9.45 6.91 -10.66
N HIS A 40 8.61 6.13 -9.98
CA HIS A 40 8.10 4.86 -10.52
C HIS A 40 6.82 5.00 -11.35
N GLY A 41 6.15 6.16 -11.30
CA GLY A 41 4.82 6.30 -11.88
C GLY A 41 3.78 5.49 -11.12
N ILE A 42 2.55 5.53 -11.62
CA ILE A 42 1.49 4.66 -11.10
C ILE A 42 1.45 3.37 -11.92
N ARG A 43 1.19 3.46 -13.22
CA ARG A 43 1.13 2.28 -14.09
C ARG A 43 2.50 1.92 -14.66
N MET A 44 3.23 2.90 -15.12
CA MET A 44 4.55 2.76 -15.70
C MET A 44 5.40 3.97 -15.35
N PRO A 45 6.72 3.81 -15.15
CA PRO A 45 7.62 4.96 -15.09
C PRO A 45 7.73 5.62 -16.45
N SER A 46 8.32 6.81 -16.50
CA SER A 46 8.63 7.48 -17.77
C SER A 46 9.56 6.61 -18.60
N ALA A 47 9.43 6.69 -19.95
CA ALA A 47 10.20 5.83 -20.87
C ALA A 47 11.72 5.94 -20.66
N ASP A 48 12.21 7.12 -20.29
CA ASP A 48 13.64 7.38 -20.09
C ASP A 48 14.08 7.18 -18.63
N ALA A 49 13.18 6.81 -17.74
CA ALA A 49 13.48 6.68 -16.32
C ALA A 49 14.14 5.32 -16.02
N PRO A 50 15.26 5.30 -15.26
CA PRO A 50 15.93 4.05 -14.90
C PRO A 50 15.26 3.36 -13.69
N PHE A 51 13.98 3.57 -13.49
CA PHE A 51 13.25 3.06 -12.33
C PHE A 51 12.32 1.91 -12.75
N PRO A 52 12.25 0.82 -11.97
CA PRO A 52 11.41 -0.32 -12.34
C PRO A 52 9.92 0.00 -12.18
N PRO A 53 9.06 -0.56 -13.05
CA PRO A 53 7.61 -0.48 -12.86
C PRO A 53 7.17 -1.29 -11.65
N LEU A 54 6.17 -0.79 -10.91
CA LEU A 54 5.66 -1.44 -9.70
C LEU A 54 4.28 -2.03 -9.90
N ALA A 55 3.47 -1.47 -10.80
CA ALA A 55 2.10 -1.90 -11.04
C ALA A 55 2.02 -3.37 -11.44
N GLY A 56 1.10 -4.11 -10.84
CA GLY A 56 0.86 -5.51 -11.16
C GLY A 56 1.86 -6.49 -10.57
N ARG A 57 2.85 -6.03 -9.81
CA ARG A 57 3.80 -6.94 -9.18
C ARG A 57 3.18 -7.62 -7.97
N ASP A 58 3.72 -8.76 -7.61
CA ASP A 58 3.29 -9.52 -6.45
C ASP A 58 3.40 -8.68 -5.17
N MET A 59 2.31 -8.68 -4.39
CA MET A 59 2.22 -7.89 -3.16
C MET A 59 3.32 -8.26 -2.15
N ASN A 60 3.56 -9.56 -1.96
CA ASN A 60 4.57 -10.01 -1.00
C ASN A 60 5.98 -9.65 -1.46
N TYR A 61 6.23 -9.70 -2.77
CA TYR A 61 7.50 -9.23 -3.31
C TYR A 61 7.73 -7.76 -3.00
N LEU A 62 6.73 -6.92 -3.25
CA LEU A 62 6.83 -5.48 -3.00
C LEU A 62 7.04 -5.19 -1.52
N LYS A 63 6.32 -5.86 -0.63
CA LYS A 63 6.50 -5.71 0.82
C LYS A 63 7.92 -6.10 1.25
N THR A 64 8.40 -7.22 0.78
CA THR A 64 9.73 -7.72 1.12
C THR A 64 10.80 -6.76 0.63
N ALA A 65 10.71 -6.30 -0.62
CA ALA A 65 11.68 -5.37 -1.19
C ALA A 65 11.73 -4.06 -0.40
N LEU A 66 10.56 -3.49 -0.06
CA LEU A 66 10.51 -2.25 0.71
C LEU A 66 11.10 -2.41 2.11
N LYS A 67 10.84 -3.53 2.77
CA LYS A 67 11.44 -3.83 4.09
C LYS A 67 12.96 -3.98 3.99
N GLN A 68 13.44 -4.63 2.95
CA GLN A 68 14.87 -4.79 2.72
C GLN A 68 15.56 -3.46 2.43
N TYR A 69 14.93 -2.57 1.67
CA TYR A 69 15.45 -1.21 1.49
C TYR A 69 15.46 -0.45 2.81
N ARG A 70 14.41 -0.55 3.61
CA ARG A 70 14.33 0.09 4.93
C ARG A 70 15.41 -0.42 5.86
N ASP A 71 15.66 -1.73 5.88
CA ASP A 71 16.67 -2.37 6.72
C ASP A 71 18.09 -2.24 6.13
N LYS A 72 18.20 -1.72 4.91
CA LYS A 72 19.45 -1.54 4.18
C LYS A 72 20.15 -2.85 3.79
N THR A 73 19.42 -3.97 3.79
CA THR A 73 19.93 -5.23 3.25
C THR A 73 19.90 -5.26 1.73
N ARG A 74 19.03 -4.43 1.13
CA ARG A 74 19.03 -4.16 -0.30
C ARG A 74 19.55 -2.73 -0.52
N LYS A 75 20.59 -2.58 -1.35
CA LYS A 75 21.32 -1.31 -1.47
C LYS A 75 20.77 -0.44 -2.59
N SER A 76 20.40 0.78 -2.26
CA SER A 76 20.04 1.86 -3.14
C SER A 76 19.95 3.13 -2.30
N ASP A 77 20.78 4.12 -2.57
CA ASP A 77 20.81 5.35 -1.77
C ASP A 77 19.41 5.99 -1.72
N ILE A 78 18.74 6.10 -2.87
CA ILE A 78 17.41 6.71 -2.96
C ILE A 78 16.39 5.86 -2.21
N MET A 79 16.31 4.56 -2.54
CA MET A 79 15.30 3.69 -1.95
C MET A 79 15.54 3.43 -0.46
N ASN A 80 16.78 3.40 0.00
CA ASN A 80 17.06 3.29 1.44
C ASN A 80 16.49 4.50 2.18
N ALA A 81 16.63 5.70 1.64
CA ALA A 81 16.07 6.91 2.23
C ALA A 81 14.55 6.93 2.19
N ILE A 82 13.95 6.59 1.04
CA ILE A 82 12.49 6.56 0.87
C ILE A 82 11.87 5.53 1.81
N ALA A 83 12.33 4.28 1.75
CA ALA A 83 11.79 3.20 2.57
C ALA A 83 12.02 3.43 4.06
N GLY A 84 13.11 4.10 4.42
CA GLY A 84 13.41 4.47 5.79
C GLY A 84 12.36 5.37 6.43
N SER A 85 11.60 6.12 5.63
CA SER A 85 10.52 6.98 6.10
C SER A 85 9.16 6.28 6.19
N LEU A 86 9.06 5.02 5.74
CA LEU A 86 7.78 4.31 5.69
C LEU A 86 7.57 3.47 6.94
N SER A 87 6.34 3.51 7.46
CA SER A 87 5.90 2.59 8.51
C SER A 87 5.57 1.21 7.93
N ASP A 88 5.36 0.23 8.80
CA ASP A 88 4.87 -1.09 8.36
C ASP A 88 3.53 -0.99 7.64
N ASP A 89 2.64 -0.13 8.13
CA ASP A 89 1.33 0.10 7.49
C ASP A 89 1.51 0.76 6.12
N ASP A 90 2.37 1.75 5.99
CA ASP A 90 2.69 2.38 4.70
C ASP A 90 3.15 1.33 3.69
N ILE A 91 4.08 0.47 4.09
CA ILE A 91 4.63 -0.58 3.23
C ILE A 91 3.53 -1.54 2.79
N SER A 92 2.69 -2.00 3.72
CA SER A 92 1.58 -2.90 3.39
C SER A 92 0.57 -2.25 2.47
N ASN A 93 0.20 -1.00 2.72
CA ASN A 93 -0.79 -0.28 1.94
C ASN A 93 -0.30 0.01 0.52
N VAL A 94 0.94 0.46 0.37
CA VAL A 94 1.55 0.74 -0.93
C VAL A 94 1.69 -0.55 -1.75
N ALA A 95 2.17 -1.61 -1.13
CA ALA A 95 2.34 -2.90 -1.79
C ALA A 95 1.00 -3.44 -2.30
N MET A 96 -0.04 -3.36 -1.48
CA MET A 96 -1.39 -3.77 -1.87
C MET A 96 -1.92 -2.93 -3.03
N TYR A 97 -1.73 -1.62 -2.99
CA TYR A 97 -2.19 -0.71 -4.03
C TYR A 97 -1.56 -1.03 -5.37
N TYR A 98 -0.22 -1.08 -5.44
CA TYR A 98 0.47 -1.35 -6.70
C TYR A 98 0.19 -2.76 -7.23
N ALA A 99 0.09 -3.75 -6.36
CA ALA A 99 -0.19 -5.12 -6.78
C ALA A 99 -1.53 -5.26 -7.52
N LYS A 100 -2.50 -4.40 -7.21
CA LYS A 100 -3.84 -4.43 -7.81
C LYS A 100 -4.00 -3.56 -9.05
N ILE A 101 -3.02 -2.74 -9.38
CA ILE A 101 -3.07 -1.89 -10.57
C ILE A 101 -2.65 -2.70 -11.79
N THR A 102 -3.43 -2.60 -12.85
CA THR A 102 -3.05 -3.15 -14.16
C THR A 102 -1.97 -2.28 -14.79
N PRO A 103 -0.86 -2.87 -15.20
CA PRO A 103 0.22 -2.13 -15.87
C PRO A 103 -0.21 -1.44 -17.16
#